data_3a19c2e855a45e288390320f81326aa8
#
_entry.id   3a19c2e855a45e288390320f81326aa8
#
_cell.length_a   1.000
_cell.length_b   1.000
_cell.length_c   1.000
_cell.angle_alpha   90.00
_cell.angle_beta   90.00
_cell.angle_gamma   90.00
#
_symmetry.space_group_name_H-M   'P 1'
#
loop_
_entity.id
_entity.type
_entity.pdbx_description
1 polymer ?
#
loop_
_entity_poly.entity_id
_entity_poly.type
_entity_poly.pdbx_seq_one_letter_code
_entity_poly.pdbx_strand_id
1 'polypeptide(L)'
;TDRFFDAQGLHDVQVLSTAGLSNGDIAALRKVNGVAKVQAERSQEVTFDLDGRKSATMQEIGTDGIDQPYLQEGRMPKKAGEIAVTRKFIRDSGKRIGSRLTVTPESASSDTSDTNGADGTNETNGTDEAPSFPTRLTIVGVVLDPRNLSNPDGYSAMTSFRSTATTDYTFFAPSDGVTGTLYTSATLLVKGAAAESTFDESYENTVKQVTDRIDGTVKTDRQNARRQELLDAGNKKIVDARAEADKKFADAQSQIDANRQQFNQQVDQIVSMQAGAAAAGAAANGANAGAAAAAGATTPQLDETTRETMRETIIAASPELTQAKQQLDQAQSQLNEQKASTEQTLKTKENELKTSIPQVRWYVQDRQSLGGFSALKSDLDSIQSLGNAFPIVFLLVAVMMSLTAMARMVEEDRSLIGTYVGLGYGRLAVASRYLLFALLACLIGGGLGLIAGFLGIPAFLLVVLQGMYVMPGLRLEYDWLYGSLGIALFVVGVLAATIYACVQEMR
;
A
#
# COMPACT_ATOMS: atom_id res chain seq x y z
N THR A 1 23.86 11.12 2.62
CA THR A 1 22.55 10.49 2.27
C THR A 1 21.75 10.26 3.54
N ASP A 2 22.33 9.63 4.58
CA ASP A 2 21.67 9.31 5.85
C ASP A 2 21.04 10.54 6.50
N ARG A 3 21.77 11.65 6.59
CA ARG A 3 21.21 12.92 7.13
C ARG A 3 19.97 13.41 6.39
N PHE A 4 19.88 13.20 5.09
CA PHE A 4 18.69 13.56 4.32
C PHE A 4 17.55 12.61 4.63
N PHE A 5 17.81 11.31 4.66
CA PHE A 5 16.80 10.31 5.01
C PHE A 5 16.28 10.51 6.42
N ASP A 6 17.16 10.77 7.39
CA ASP A 6 16.77 11.05 8.77
C ASP A 6 15.96 12.35 8.89
N ALA A 7 16.36 13.40 8.17
CA ALA A 7 15.65 14.68 8.18
C ALA A 7 14.25 14.60 7.57
N GLN A 8 14.05 13.73 6.57
CA GLN A 8 12.74 13.48 5.97
C GLN A 8 12.00 12.32 6.63
N GLY A 9 12.63 11.63 7.58
CA GLY A 9 12.04 10.48 8.26
C GLY A 9 11.74 9.32 7.31
N LEU A 10 12.64 9.02 6.35
CA LEU A 10 12.42 7.90 5.45
C LEU A 10 12.16 6.62 6.26
N HIS A 11 11.06 5.96 6.00
CA HIS A 11 10.65 4.78 6.76
C HIS A 11 11.68 3.64 6.68
N ASP A 12 11.80 2.86 7.74
CA ASP A 12 12.62 1.65 7.79
C ASP A 12 11.83 0.42 7.33
N VAL A 13 10.53 0.38 7.65
CA VAL A 13 9.62 -0.71 7.32
C VAL A 13 8.31 -0.16 6.81
N GLN A 14 7.78 -0.77 5.77
CA GLN A 14 6.43 -0.52 5.25
C GLN A 14 5.59 -1.78 5.35
N VAL A 15 4.35 -1.63 5.82
CA VAL A 15 3.36 -2.70 5.86
C VAL A 15 2.22 -2.36 4.92
N LEU A 16 1.95 -3.23 3.97
CA LEU A 16 0.86 -3.16 3.00
C LEU A 16 -0.14 -4.28 3.29
N SER A 17 -1.42 -4.05 3.03
CA SER A 17 -2.47 -5.06 3.20
C SER A 17 -3.35 -5.13 1.95
N THR A 18 -3.71 -6.33 1.52
CA THR A 18 -4.64 -6.55 0.40
C THR A 18 -6.07 -6.09 0.70
N ALA A 19 -6.42 -5.89 1.97
CA ALA A 19 -7.75 -5.47 2.42
C ALA A 19 -7.73 -4.11 3.14
N GLY A 20 -6.67 -3.31 2.94
CA GLY A 20 -6.41 -2.11 3.72
C GLY A 20 -6.04 -2.42 5.17
N LEU A 21 -5.63 -1.39 5.90
CA LEU A 21 -5.27 -1.45 7.31
C LEU A 21 -6.30 -0.66 8.12
N SER A 22 -6.75 -1.24 9.23
CA SER A 22 -7.64 -0.60 10.19
C SER A 22 -6.88 0.13 11.30
N ASN A 23 -7.57 0.96 12.07
CA ASN A 23 -6.99 1.56 13.29
C ASN A 23 -6.46 0.50 14.27
N GLY A 24 -7.10 -0.69 14.32
CA GLY A 24 -6.65 -1.81 15.13
C GLY A 24 -5.31 -2.37 14.68
N ASP A 25 -5.05 -2.39 13.37
CA ASP A 25 -3.78 -2.81 12.79
C ASP A 25 -2.66 -1.84 13.13
N ILE A 26 -2.92 -0.54 12.98
CA ILE A 26 -1.96 0.53 13.35
C ILE A 26 -1.64 0.48 14.84
N ALA A 27 -2.64 0.28 15.69
CA ALA A 27 -2.45 0.16 17.14
C ALA A 27 -1.63 -1.10 17.51
N ALA A 28 -1.79 -2.20 16.79
CA ALA A 28 -1.01 -3.41 16.99
C ALA A 28 0.45 -3.22 16.56
N LEU A 29 0.71 -2.58 15.42
CA LEU A 29 2.06 -2.27 14.94
C LEU A 29 2.81 -1.35 15.93
N ARG A 30 2.13 -0.36 16.53
CA ARG A 30 2.73 0.53 17.55
C ARG A 30 3.20 -0.19 18.81
N LYS A 31 2.64 -1.36 19.10
CA LYS A 31 3.00 -2.17 20.28
C LYS A 31 4.17 -3.13 20.03
N VAL A 32 4.60 -3.29 18.79
CA VAL A 32 5.72 -4.20 18.47
C VAL A 32 7.01 -3.67 19.08
N ASN A 33 7.71 -4.55 19.79
CA ASN A 33 8.99 -4.18 20.40
C ASN A 33 10.03 -3.86 19.33
N GLY A 34 10.69 -2.71 19.46
CA GLY A 34 11.66 -2.22 18.48
C GLY A 34 11.07 -1.18 17.51
N VAL A 35 9.77 -0.99 17.46
CA VAL A 35 9.13 0.08 16.69
C VAL A 35 9.23 1.40 17.45
N ALA A 36 9.76 2.45 16.80
CA ALA A 36 9.87 3.79 17.38
C ALA A 36 8.64 4.64 17.09
N LYS A 37 8.18 4.65 15.83
CA LYS A 37 7.01 5.39 15.35
C LYS A 37 6.27 4.58 14.29
N VAL A 38 4.96 4.82 14.17
CA VAL A 38 4.12 4.27 13.11
C VAL A 38 3.26 5.39 12.56
N GLN A 39 3.34 5.63 11.27
CA GLN A 39 2.48 6.53 10.52
C GLN A 39 1.55 5.70 9.63
N ALA A 40 0.27 5.95 9.76
CA ALA A 40 -0.72 5.39 8.86
C ALA A 40 -0.86 6.30 7.63
N GLU A 41 -0.93 5.74 6.45
CA GLU A 41 -0.95 6.49 5.20
C GLU A 41 -2.16 6.10 4.35
N ARG A 42 -2.76 7.11 3.73
CA ARG A 42 -3.82 6.94 2.74
C ARG A 42 -3.28 7.32 1.37
N SER A 43 -3.54 6.46 0.41
CA SER A 43 -3.23 6.75 -1.00
C SER A 43 -4.35 6.26 -1.91
N GLN A 44 -4.46 6.88 -3.08
CA GLN A 44 -5.45 6.53 -4.09
C GLN A 44 -4.84 6.69 -5.47
N GLU A 45 -5.04 5.71 -6.33
CA GLU A 45 -4.66 5.83 -7.73
C GLU A 45 -5.70 6.65 -8.49
N VAL A 46 -5.21 7.60 -9.29
CA VAL A 46 -6.03 8.50 -10.08
C VAL A 46 -5.50 8.57 -11.50
N THR A 47 -6.38 8.86 -12.44
CA THR A 47 -6.02 9.11 -13.82
C THR A 47 -6.37 10.55 -14.22
N PHE A 48 -5.64 11.08 -15.16
CA PHE A 48 -5.85 12.42 -15.73
C PHE A 48 -5.38 12.46 -17.17
N ASP A 49 -5.78 13.49 -17.91
CA ASP A 49 -5.36 13.69 -19.30
C ASP A 49 -4.13 14.61 -19.37
N LEU A 50 -3.06 14.08 -20.01
CA LEU A 50 -1.82 14.79 -20.31
C LEU A 50 -1.21 14.17 -21.55
N ASP A 51 -1.51 14.74 -22.74
CA ASP A 51 -1.11 14.13 -24.01
C ASP A 51 -1.47 12.63 -24.11
N GLY A 52 -2.66 12.28 -23.58
CA GLY A 52 -3.16 10.95 -23.34
C GLY A 52 -3.38 10.64 -21.86
N ARG A 53 -4.06 9.51 -21.61
CA ARG A 53 -4.38 9.07 -20.24
C ARG A 53 -3.10 8.70 -19.47
N LYS A 54 -2.87 9.38 -18.35
CA LYS A 54 -1.77 9.15 -17.42
C LYS A 54 -2.31 8.80 -16.04
N SER A 55 -1.49 8.11 -15.26
CA SER A 55 -1.81 7.72 -13.90
C SER A 55 -0.96 8.46 -12.87
N ALA A 56 -1.52 8.68 -11.70
CA ALA A 56 -0.78 9.18 -10.55
C ALA A 56 -1.29 8.54 -9.25
N THR A 57 -0.39 8.40 -8.29
CA THR A 57 -0.76 8.08 -6.92
C THR A 57 -0.94 9.37 -6.14
N MET A 58 -2.17 9.62 -5.66
CA MET A 58 -2.44 10.62 -4.62
C MET A 58 -1.96 10.06 -3.29
N GLN A 59 -1.02 10.74 -2.65
CA GLN A 59 -0.43 10.33 -1.38
C GLN A 59 -0.75 11.37 -0.30
N GLU A 60 -1.32 10.94 0.80
CA GLU A 60 -1.49 11.79 1.97
C GLU A 60 -0.14 12.11 2.62
N ILE A 61 0.08 13.37 2.97
CA ILE A 61 1.25 13.78 3.77
C ILE A 61 0.95 13.47 5.23
N GLY A 62 1.65 12.49 5.78
CA GLY A 62 1.47 12.09 7.16
C GLY A 62 1.93 13.16 8.15
N THR A 63 1.37 13.13 9.35
CA THR A 63 1.65 14.10 10.43
C THR A 63 2.72 13.64 11.41
N ASP A 64 3.08 12.37 11.40
CA ASP A 64 4.05 11.78 12.34
C ASP A 64 5.52 12.01 11.94
N GLY A 65 5.75 12.68 10.80
CA GLY A 65 7.08 13.06 10.34
C GLY A 65 7.84 11.93 9.66
N ILE A 66 7.14 10.91 9.17
CA ILE A 66 7.71 9.84 8.35
C ILE A 66 7.45 10.18 6.87
N ASP A 67 8.41 9.87 6.00
CA ASP A 67 8.35 10.08 4.54
C ASP A 67 7.94 11.49 4.11
N GLN A 68 8.44 12.51 4.83
CA GLN A 68 8.07 13.89 4.53
C GLN A 68 8.66 14.36 3.20
N PRO A 69 7.86 14.80 2.23
CA PRO A 69 8.35 15.30 0.97
C PRO A 69 9.18 16.58 1.18
N TYR A 70 10.36 16.63 0.57
CA TYR A 70 11.26 17.78 0.67
C TYR A 70 10.85 18.89 -0.30
N LEU A 71 10.48 20.05 0.25
CA LEU A 71 10.06 21.19 -0.56
C LEU A 71 11.22 21.77 -1.36
N GLN A 72 11.10 21.84 -2.68
CA GLN A 72 12.05 22.47 -3.60
C GLN A 72 11.62 23.86 -4.03
N GLU A 73 10.33 24.04 -4.38
CA GLU A 73 9.78 25.31 -4.87
C GLU A 73 8.35 25.50 -4.34
N GLY A 74 7.95 26.76 -4.13
CA GLY A 74 6.60 27.09 -3.68
C GLY A 74 6.38 26.86 -2.18
N ARG A 75 5.30 26.18 -1.83
CA ARG A 75 4.95 25.86 -0.44
C ARG A 75 4.32 24.47 -0.32
N MET A 76 4.33 23.92 0.88
CA MET A 76 3.58 22.70 1.18
C MET A 76 2.07 22.93 1.12
N PRO A 77 1.29 21.95 0.63
CA PRO A 77 -0.17 22.03 0.60
C PRO A 77 -0.73 21.97 2.03
N LYS A 78 -1.77 22.78 2.29
CA LYS A 78 -2.39 22.88 3.63
C LYS A 78 -3.91 22.73 3.60
N LYS A 79 -4.54 22.95 2.44
CA LYS A 79 -6.00 22.92 2.30
C LYS A 79 -6.43 21.83 1.34
N ALA A 80 -7.65 21.34 1.51
CA ALA A 80 -8.27 20.41 0.58
C ALA A 80 -8.17 20.91 -0.87
N GLY A 81 -7.77 20.02 -1.78
CA GLY A 81 -7.58 20.35 -3.20
C GLY A 81 -6.25 21.04 -3.55
N GLU A 82 -5.39 21.34 -2.57
CA GLU A 82 -4.00 21.74 -2.85
C GLU A 82 -3.11 20.49 -2.95
N ILE A 83 -2.17 20.50 -3.89
CA ILE A 83 -1.18 19.41 -4.02
C ILE A 83 0.23 19.97 -4.23
N ALA A 84 1.20 19.19 -3.77
CA ALA A 84 2.58 19.30 -4.21
C ALA A 84 2.89 18.16 -5.18
N VAL A 85 3.69 18.45 -6.19
CA VAL A 85 4.02 17.53 -7.27
C VAL A 85 5.53 17.38 -7.40
N THR A 86 5.99 16.31 -8.03
CA THR A 86 7.42 16.10 -8.28
C THR A 86 7.88 16.94 -9.48
N ARG A 87 9.17 17.25 -9.55
CA ARG A 87 9.78 17.95 -10.69
C ARG A 87 9.55 17.21 -12.01
N LYS A 88 9.53 15.89 -12.00
CA LYS A 88 9.19 15.05 -13.16
C LYS A 88 7.83 15.47 -13.77
N PHE A 89 6.80 15.62 -12.92
CA PHE A 89 5.48 16.03 -13.39
C PHE A 89 5.48 17.44 -14.01
N ILE A 90 6.17 18.39 -13.39
CA ILE A 90 6.29 19.77 -13.92
C ILE A 90 6.96 19.79 -15.30
N ARG A 91 8.05 19.05 -15.45
CA ARG A 91 8.77 18.94 -16.72
C ARG A 91 7.90 18.31 -17.82
N ASP A 92 7.28 17.16 -17.51
CA ASP A 92 6.55 16.39 -18.52
C ASP A 92 5.22 17.06 -18.90
N SER A 93 4.58 17.77 -17.97
CA SER A 93 3.29 18.44 -18.19
C SER A 93 3.38 19.88 -18.67
N GLY A 94 4.54 20.53 -18.53
CA GLY A 94 4.68 21.97 -18.77
C GLY A 94 3.87 22.86 -17.82
N LYS A 95 3.19 22.28 -16.81
CA LYS A 95 2.40 23.02 -15.82
C LYS A 95 3.31 23.77 -14.84
N ARG A 96 2.74 24.74 -14.10
CA ARG A 96 3.47 25.58 -13.14
C ARG A 96 2.70 25.63 -11.81
N ILE A 97 3.34 26.13 -10.78
CA ILE A 97 2.68 26.44 -9.50
C ILE A 97 1.51 27.41 -9.79
N GLY A 98 0.34 27.11 -9.21
CA GLY A 98 -0.93 27.78 -9.47
C GLY A 98 -1.79 27.13 -10.57
N SER A 99 -1.25 26.19 -11.35
CA SER A 99 -2.04 25.47 -12.36
C SER A 99 -3.07 24.55 -11.70
N ARG A 100 -4.22 24.39 -12.36
CA ARG A 100 -5.28 23.47 -11.94
C ARG A 100 -5.20 22.17 -12.71
N LEU A 101 -5.59 21.09 -12.04
CA LEU A 101 -5.65 19.74 -12.59
C LEU A 101 -6.95 19.08 -12.11
N THR A 102 -7.63 18.36 -13.01
CA THR A 102 -8.75 17.50 -12.65
C THR A 102 -8.30 16.06 -12.78
N VAL A 103 -8.57 15.26 -11.77
CA VAL A 103 -8.23 13.83 -11.74
C VAL A 103 -9.50 13.00 -11.57
N THR A 104 -9.47 11.78 -12.06
CA THR A 104 -10.54 10.81 -11.90
C THR A 104 -10.00 9.65 -11.08
N PRO A 105 -10.64 9.26 -9.98
CA PRO A 105 -10.26 8.07 -9.24
C PRO A 105 -10.27 6.86 -10.17
N GLU A 106 -9.24 6.04 -10.09
CA GLU A 106 -9.26 4.75 -10.75
C GLU A 106 -10.11 3.83 -9.89
N SER A 107 -11.36 3.58 -10.34
CA SER A 107 -12.19 2.55 -9.74
C SER A 107 -11.42 1.25 -9.87
N ALA A 108 -11.29 0.48 -8.78
CA ALA A 108 -10.77 -0.88 -8.87
C ALA A 108 -11.59 -1.59 -9.95
N SER A 109 -11.08 -1.67 -11.16
CA SER A 109 -11.66 -2.40 -12.25
C SER A 109 -11.53 -3.87 -11.87
N SER A 110 -12.59 -4.43 -11.27
CA SER A 110 -12.82 -5.86 -11.36
C SER A 110 -12.86 -6.20 -12.85
N ASP A 111 -11.82 -6.84 -13.35
CA ASP A 111 -11.88 -7.59 -14.59
C ASP A 111 -12.98 -8.67 -14.42
N THR A 112 -14.17 -8.30 -14.77
CA THR A 112 -15.27 -9.22 -15.17
C THR A 112 -16.07 -8.48 -16.20
N SER A 113 -15.68 -8.70 -17.46
CA SER A 113 -16.54 -8.51 -18.61
C SER A 113 -17.79 -9.36 -18.44
N ASP A 114 -18.95 -8.73 -18.79
CA ASP A 114 -20.29 -9.25 -18.94
C ASP A 114 -21.17 -9.24 -17.67
N THR A 115 -22.00 -8.22 -17.58
CA THR A 115 -23.47 -8.31 -17.76
C THR A 115 -24.15 -6.98 -17.45
N ASN A 116 -25.02 -6.60 -18.37
CA ASN A 116 -26.08 -5.60 -18.36
C ASN A 116 -26.55 -5.02 -17.01
N GLY A 117 -26.51 -3.69 -16.93
CA GLY A 117 -27.59 -2.84 -16.46
C GLY A 117 -28.07 -3.06 -15.02
N ALA A 118 -27.41 -2.41 -14.06
CA ALA A 118 -28.09 -1.88 -12.89
C ALA A 118 -27.27 -0.71 -12.36
N ASP A 119 -27.93 0.41 -12.23
CA ASP A 119 -27.52 1.64 -11.55
C ASP A 119 -26.94 1.28 -10.16
N GLY A 120 -25.64 1.15 -10.07
CA GLY A 120 -24.90 0.77 -8.87
C GLY A 120 -24.30 2.01 -8.21
N THR A 121 -25.13 2.78 -7.50
CA THR A 121 -24.64 3.61 -6.40
C THR A 121 -23.94 2.70 -5.40
N ASN A 122 -22.61 2.70 -5.43
CA ASN A 122 -21.77 2.04 -4.43
C ASN A 122 -21.90 2.80 -3.09
N GLU A 123 -23.06 2.71 -2.45
CA GLU A 123 -23.21 3.05 -1.05
C GLU A 123 -22.58 1.93 -0.23
N THR A 124 -21.29 2.02 0.01
CA THR A 124 -20.61 1.26 1.06
C THR A 124 -21.03 1.85 2.40
N ASN A 125 -22.25 1.53 2.84
CA ASN A 125 -22.66 1.71 4.23
C ASN A 125 -21.98 0.65 5.11
N GLY A 126 -20.69 0.76 5.28
CA GLY A 126 -19.88 0.01 6.23
C GLY A 126 -18.87 0.96 6.86
N THR A 127 -18.56 0.75 8.12
CA THR A 127 -17.63 1.56 8.92
C THR A 127 -16.21 1.72 8.31
N ASP A 128 -15.93 1.04 7.19
CA ASP A 128 -14.64 0.98 6.53
C ASP A 128 -14.76 1.50 5.09
N GLU A 129 -14.49 2.79 4.93
CA GLU A 129 -14.46 3.45 3.62
C GLU A 129 -13.04 3.50 3.08
N ALA A 130 -12.86 3.17 1.80
CA ALA A 130 -11.61 3.36 1.09
C ALA A 130 -11.23 4.86 1.07
N PRO A 131 -9.92 5.19 1.03
CA PRO A 131 -9.49 6.59 0.96
C PRO A 131 -10.01 7.25 -0.30
N SER A 132 -10.51 8.48 -0.14
CA SER A 132 -10.94 9.32 -1.25
C SER A 132 -10.33 10.71 -1.14
N PHE A 133 -9.81 11.18 -2.25
CA PHE A 133 -9.14 12.47 -2.38
C PHE A 133 -9.96 13.45 -3.23
N PRO A 134 -9.76 14.77 -3.06
CA PRO A 134 -10.39 15.76 -3.92
C PRO A 134 -10.01 15.56 -5.40
N THR A 135 -10.97 15.69 -6.30
CA THR A 135 -10.77 15.51 -7.74
C THR A 135 -10.32 16.77 -8.48
N ARG A 136 -10.55 17.96 -7.88
CA ARG A 136 -10.08 19.24 -8.42
C ARG A 136 -8.89 19.72 -7.62
N LEU A 137 -7.75 19.78 -8.29
CA LEU A 137 -6.46 20.00 -7.64
C LEU A 137 -5.82 21.30 -8.11
N THR A 138 -5.08 21.95 -7.21
CA THR A 138 -4.25 23.13 -7.51
C THR A 138 -2.82 22.84 -7.06
N ILE A 139 -1.86 23.01 -7.96
CA ILE A 139 -0.44 22.81 -7.68
C ILE A 139 0.07 24.00 -6.87
N VAL A 140 0.57 23.78 -5.65
CA VAL A 140 1.08 24.84 -4.77
C VAL A 140 2.57 24.71 -4.46
N GLY A 141 3.17 23.58 -4.74
CA GLY A 141 4.59 23.33 -4.51
C GLY A 141 5.17 22.25 -5.39
N VAL A 142 6.49 22.27 -5.50
CA VAL A 142 7.29 21.21 -6.13
C VAL A 142 8.15 20.58 -5.05
N VAL A 143 8.11 19.27 -4.97
CA VAL A 143 8.77 18.49 -3.91
C VAL A 143 9.64 17.37 -4.49
N LEU A 144 10.60 16.94 -3.69
CA LEU A 144 11.33 15.71 -3.88
C LEU A 144 10.73 14.65 -2.94
N ASP A 145 10.37 13.51 -3.49
CA ASP A 145 9.95 12.34 -2.72
C ASP A 145 11.18 11.63 -2.14
N PRO A 146 11.32 11.53 -0.81
CA PRO A 146 12.48 10.86 -0.20
C PRO A 146 12.57 9.37 -0.56
N ARG A 147 11.46 8.75 -0.97
CA ARG A 147 11.41 7.35 -1.41
C ARG A 147 11.94 7.16 -2.85
N ASN A 148 12.02 8.25 -3.62
CA ASN A 148 12.51 8.22 -5.00
C ASN A 148 13.38 9.44 -5.30
N LEU A 149 14.69 9.28 -5.14
CA LEU A 149 15.68 10.31 -5.38
C LEU A 149 16.15 10.40 -6.84
N SER A 150 15.54 9.67 -7.77
CA SER A 150 15.92 9.69 -9.19
C SER A 150 15.85 11.11 -9.75
N ASN A 151 16.91 11.52 -10.47
CA ASN A 151 16.97 12.82 -11.11
C ASN A 151 16.22 12.79 -12.44
N PRO A 152 15.05 13.44 -12.55
CA PRO A 152 14.30 13.43 -13.81
C PRO A 152 14.98 14.19 -14.94
N ASP A 153 15.84 15.17 -14.63
CA ASP A 153 16.55 16.02 -15.60
C ASP A 153 17.91 15.44 -16.01
N GLY A 154 18.31 14.32 -15.43
CA GLY A 154 19.60 13.68 -15.67
C GLY A 154 19.53 12.41 -16.53
N TYR A 155 20.50 11.54 -16.34
CA TYR A 155 20.60 10.23 -17.03
C TYR A 155 19.51 9.23 -16.61
N SER A 156 18.67 9.57 -15.67
CA SER A 156 17.62 8.69 -15.10
C SER A 156 16.51 8.31 -16.09
N ALA A 157 16.44 8.95 -17.25
CA ALA A 157 15.57 8.49 -18.34
C ALA A 157 15.87 7.03 -18.75
N MET A 158 17.10 6.56 -18.54
CA MET A 158 17.49 5.15 -18.73
C MET A 158 17.17 4.25 -17.53
N THR A 159 16.81 4.82 -16.38
CA THR A 159 16.55 4.07 -15.12
C THR A 159 15.06 3.87 -14.86
N SER A 160 14.18 4.23 -15.78
CA SER A 160 12.72 4.07 -15.63
C SER A 160 12.29 2.63 -15.36
N PHE A 161 13.03 1.64 -15.82
CA PHE A 161 12.78 0.23 -15.52
C PHE A 161 13.26 -0.22 -14.13
N ARG A 162 13.91 0.66 -13.35
CA ARG A 162 14.23 0.42 -11.93
C ARG A 162 13.15 0.96 -10.98
N SER A 163 12.13 1.65 -11.49
CA SER A 163 11.02 2.11 -10.69
C SER A 163 10.03 0.98 -10.47
N THR A 164 9.71 0.72 -9.21
CA THR A 164 8.62 -0.20 -8.80
C THR A 164 7.26 0.51 -8.75
N ALA A 165 7.20 1.80 -9.13
CA ALA A 165 5.97 2.56 -9.12
C ALA A 165 4.99 2.04 -10.18
N THR A 166 3.76 1.78 -9.77
CA THR A 166 2.65 1.34 -10.64
C THR A 166 2.08 2.49 -11.46
N THR A 167 2.33 3.74 -11.03
CA THR A 167 1.81 4.98 -11.65
C THR A 167 2.94 5.84 -12.22
N ASP A 168 2.58 6.69 -13.20
CA ASP A 168 3.53 7.61 -13.84
C ASP A 168 4.07 8.70 -12.89
N TYR A 169 3.24 9.16 -11.94
CA TYR A 169 3.54 10.29 -11.05
C TYR A 169 3.04 10.06 -9.63
N THR A 170 3.58 10.83 -8.67
CA THR A 170 3.08 10.93 -7.30
C THR A 170 2.68 12.37 -7.00
N PHE A 171 1.50 12.56 -6.43
CA PHE A 171 0.97 13.85 -5.96
C PHE A 171 0.77 13.79 -4.45
N PHE A 172 1.27 14.79 -3.76
CA PHE A 172 1.19 14.88 -2.30
C PHE A 172 0.08 15.83 -1.89
N ALA A 173 -0.85 15.36 -1.09
CA ALA A 173 -2.00 16.11 -0.59
C ALA A 173 -1.98 16.20 0.93
N PRO A 174 -2.52 17.27 1.55
CA PRO A 174 -2.67 17.33 2.99
C PRO A 174 -3.77 16.36 3.46
N SER A 175 -3.78 16.00 4.71
CA SER A 175 -4.85 15.20 5.32
C SER A 175 -6.22 15.90 5.27
N ASP A 176 -6.23 17.24 5.19
CA ASP A 176 -7.44 18.02 5.02
C ASP A 176 -8.11 17.72 3.67
N GLY A 177 -9.35 17.26 3.71
CA GLY A 177 -10.11 16.83 2.53
C GLY A 177 -9.89 15.38 2.07
N VAL A 178 -9.07 14.59 2.76
CA VAL A 178 -8.98 13.15 2.54
C VAL A 178 -10.00 12.46 3.44
N THR A 179 -10.92 11.72 2.83
CA THR A 179 -11.95 10.95 3.54
C THR A 179 -11.63 9.47 3.50
N GLY A 180 -12.39 8.67 4.25
CA GLY A 180 -12.19 7.24 4.39
C GLY A 180 -11.49 6.87 5.70
N THR A 181 -11.79 5.68 6.19
CA THR A 181 -11.33 5.16 7.49
C THR A 181 -10.21 4.13 7.37
N LEU A 182 -10.00 3.60 6.16
CA LEU A 182 -8.95 2.64 5.88
C LEU A 182 -7.66 3.33 5.46
N TYR A 183 -6.55 2.72 5.84
CA TYR A 183 -5.22 3.10 5.38
C TYR A 183 -4.73 2.11 4.33
N THR A 184 -4.03 2.61 3.34
CA THR A 184 -3.43 1.79 2.26
C THR A 184 -2.11 1.16 2.70
N SER A 185 -1.36 1.88 3.54
CA SER A 185 -0.09 1.42 4.10
C SER A 185 0.14 1.96 5.50
N ALA A 186 1.06 1.33 6.21
CA ALA A 186 1.65 1.83 7.44
C ALA A 186 3.17 1.87 7.29
N THR A 187 3.77 3.01 7.56
CA THR A 187 5.22 3.20 7.54
C THR A 187 5.74 3.33 8.97
N LEU A 188 6.89 2.71 9.22
CA LEU A 188 7.45 2.58 10.56
C LEU A 188 8.91 3.03 10.59
N LEU A 189 9.29 3.65 11.74
CA LEU A 189 10.67 3.86 12.12
C LEU A 189 11.07 2.86 13.21
N VAL A 190 12.26 2.30 13.07
CA VAL A 190 12.84 1.30 13.99
C VAL A 190 13.72 1.98 15.02
N LYS A 191 13.61 1.59 16.28
CA LYS A 191 14.46 2.11 17.36
C LYS A 191 15.92 1.73 17.13
N GLY A 192 16.79 2.75 17.14
CA GLY A 192 18.22 2.56 16.96
C GLY A 192 18.69 2.61 15.50
N ALA A 193 17.82 2.40 14.53
CA ALA A 193 18.19 2.39 13.12
C ALA A 193 18.80 3.72 12.63
N ALA A 194 18.30 4.85 13.09
CA ALA A 194 18.84 6.17 12.73
C ALA A 194 20.27 6.46 13.26
N ALA A 195 20.79 5.64 14.19
CA ALA A 195 22.16 5.76 14.69
C ALA A 195 23.15 4.98 13.81
N GLU A 196 22.67 4.15 12.92
CA GLU A 196 23.44 3.29 12.03
C GLU A 196 23.42 3.86 10.61
N SER A 197 24.47 3.59 9.83
CA SER A 197 24.47 3.96 8.42
C SER A 197 23.48 3.07 7.68
N THR A 198 22.60 3.68 6.92
CA THR A 198 21.52 3.01 6.18
C THR A 198 22.01 1.93 5.20
N PHE A 199 23.28 2.02 4.78
CA PHE A 199 23.89 1.09 3.82
C PHE A 199 24.70 -0.03 4.49
N ASP A 200 24.82 -0.02 5.81
CA ASP A 200 25.60 -1.01 6.56
C ASP A 200 24.75 -2.24 6.94
N GLU A 201 25.42 -3.36 7.09
CA GLU A 201 24.79 -4.64 7.51
C GLU A 201 24.17 -4.56 8.92
N SER A 202 24.71 -3.70 9.80
CA SER A 202 24.17 -3.45 11.14
C SER A 202 22.75 -2.90 11.08
N TYR A 203 22.53 -1.89 10.21
CA TYR A 203 21.19 -1.34 9.95
C TYR A 203 20.22 -2.41 9.43
N GLU A 204 20.65 -3.20 8.44
CA GLU A 204 19.79 -4.27 7.88
C GLU A 204 19.40 -5.29 8.96
N ASN A 205 20.34 -5.69 9.80
CA ASN A 205 20.08 -6.61 10.90
C ASN A 205 19.11 -6.03 11.94
N THR A 206 19.24 -4.74 12.27
CA THR A 206 18.36 -4.04 13.21
C THR A 206 16.93 -3.96 12.67
N VAL A 207 16.76 -3.60 11.39
CA VAL A 207 15.46 -3.56 10.72
C VAL A 207 14.86 -4.95 10.58
N LYS A 208 15.66 -5.94 10.17
CA LYS A 208 15.24 -7.33 10.01
C LYS A 208 14.68 -7.94 11.30
N GLN A 209 15.28 -7.64 12.44
CA GLN A 209 14.74 -8.11 13.73
C GLN A 209 13.32 -7.62 13.99
N VAL A 210 12.96 -6.42 13.54
CA VAL A 210 11.61 -5.86 13.71
C VAL A 210 10.65 -6.45 12.69
N THR A 211 11.07 -6.60 11.43
CA THR A 211 10.23 -7.25 10.41
C THR A 211 9.92 -8.70 10.79
N ASP A 212 10.92 -9.47 11.26
CA ASP A 212 10.73 -10.84 11.73
C ASP A 212 9.75 -10.92 12.93
N ARG A 213 9.78 -9.93 13.85
CA ARG A 213 8.81 -9.84 14.96
C ARG A 213 7.41 -9.54 14.46
N ILE A 214 7.24 -8.61 13.52
CA ILE A 214 5.93 -8.31 12.92
C ILE A 214 5.37 -9.57 12.28
N ASP A 215 6.17 -10.27 11.49
CA ASP A 215 5.78 -11.51 10.81
C ASP A 215 5.42 -12.63 11.78
N GLY A 216 6.18 -12.78 12.86
CA GLY A 216 6.01 -13.87 13.83
C GLY A 216 4.93 -13.64 14.89
N THR A 217 4.57 -12.39 15.20
CA THR A 217 3.69 -12.10 16.36
C THR A 217 2.38 -11.38 16.00
N VAL A 218 2.38 -10.48 15.04
CA VAL A 218 1.23 -9.59 14.79
C VAL A 218 0.53 -9.89 13.48
N LYS A 219 1.29 -10.23 12.45
CA LYS A 219 0.80 -10.39 11.07
C LYS A 219 -0.37 -11.36 10.98
N THR A 220 -0.20 -12.61 11.41
CA THR A 220 -1.21 -13.65 11.27
C THR A 220 -2.48 -13.33 12.04
N ASP A 221 -2.34 -12.86 13.28
CA ASP A 221 -3.49 -12.52 14.13
C ASP A 221 -4.29 -11.36 13.53
N ARG A 222 -3.62 -10.32 13.03
CA ARG A 222 -4.28 -9.16 12.42
C ARG A 222 -4.90 -9.49 11.05
N GLN A 223 -4.25 -10.31 10.24
CA GLN A 223 -4.84 -10.80 8.99
C GLN A 223 -6.15 -11.57 9.24
N ASN A 224 -6.16 -12.45 10.24
CA ASN A 224 -7.35 -13.19 10.62
C ASN A 224 -8.43 -12.27 11.21
N ALA A 225 -8.05 -11.36 12.10
CA ALA A 225 -8.97 -10.38 12.68
C ALA A 225 -9.61 -9.52 11.59
N ARG A 226 -8.82 -8.99 10.65
CA ARG A 226 -9.33 -8.18 9.54
C ARG A 226 -10.28 -8.95 8.64
N ARG A 227 -9.94 -10.20 8.31
CA ARG A 227 -10.85 -11.07 7.55
C ARG A 227 -12.17 -11.30 8.28
N GLN A 228 -12.12 -11.49 9.61
CA GLN A 228 -13.33 -11.64 10.42
C GLN A 228 -14.15 -10.35 10.45
N GLU A 229 -13.53 -9.17 10.60
CA GLU A 229 -14.19 -7.88 10.53
C GLU A 229 -14.97 -7.70 9.20
N LEU A 230 -14.37 -8.09 8.07
CA LEU A 230 -15.02 -8.04 6.76
C LEU A 230 -16.19 -9.02 6.64
N LEU A 231 -16.05 -10.24 7.17
CA LEU A 231 -17.13 -11.23 7.20
C LEU A 231 -18.29 -10.75 8.08
N ASP A 232 -17.99 -10.18 9.25
CA ASP A 232 -19.01 -9.69 10.18
C ASP A 232 -19.77 -8.48 9.58
N ALA A 233 -19.06 -7.56 8.93
CA ALA A 233 -19.68 -6.44 8.22
C ALA A 233 -20.58 -6.90 7.07
N GLY A 234 -20.16 -7.89 6.30
CA GLY A 234 -20.95 -8.49 5.23
C GLY A 234 -22.17 -9.23 5.77
N ASN A 235 -22.00 -10.04 6.81
CA ASN A 235 -23.09 -10.76 7.48
C ASN A 235 -24.13 -9.79 8.05
N LYS A 236 -23.69 -8.69 8.66
CA LYS A 236 -24.60 -7.66 9.17
C LYS A 236 -25.50 -7.10 8.07
N LYS A 237 -24.94 -6.77 6.89
CA LYS A 237 -25.73 -6.30 5.73
C LYS A 237 -26.78 -7.33 5.30
N ILE A 238 -26.46 -8.62 5.33
CA ILE A 238 -27.40 -9.69 4.98
C ILE A 238 -28.51 -9.79 6.04
N VAL A 239 -28.16 -9.69 7.33
CA VAL A 239 -29.13 -9.69 8.44
C VAL A 239 -30.06 -8.49 8.34
N ASP A 240 -29.53 -7.29 8.08
CA ASP A 240 -30.34 -6.07 7.94
C ASP A 240 -31.24 -6.15 6.70
N ALA A 241 -30.77 -6.67 5.59
CA ALA A 241 -31.57 -6.90 4.38
C ALA A 241 -32.71 -7.95 4.62
N ARG A 242 -32.39 -9.01 5.38
CA ARG A 242 -33.40 -10.02 5.78
C ARG A 242 -34.49 -9.39 6.64
N ALA A 243 -34.10 -8.60 7.65
CA ALA A 243 -35.07 -7.93 8.54
C ALA A 243 -35.98 -6.94 7.78
N GLU A 244 -35.45 -6.21 6.80
CA GLU A 244 -36.23 -5.33 5.94
C GLU A 244 -37.20 -6.11 5.04
N ALA A 245 -36.74 -7.21 4.45
CA ALA A 245 -37.57 -8.08 3.64
C ALA A 245 -38.70 -8.70 4.47
N ASP A 246 -38.40 -9.22 5.65
CA ASP A 246 -39.41 -9.80 6.57
C ASP A 246 -40.47 -8.80 6.96
N LYS A 247 -40.09 -7.54 7.22
CA LYS A 247 -41.05 -6.46 7.49
C LYS A 247 -41.96 -6.20 6.30
N LYS A 248 -41.43 -6.09 5.09
CA LYS A 248 -42.22 -5.89 3.86
C LYS A 248 -43.19 -7.06 3.63
N PHE A 249 -42.73 -8.29 3.89
CA PHE A 249 -43.56 -9.47 3.77
C PHE A 249 -44.64 -9.54 4.84
N ALA A 250 -44.36 -9.12 6.07
CA ALA A 250 -45.37 -9.03 7.13
C ALA A 250 -46.46 -8.00 6.81
N ASP A 251 -46.07 -6.83 6.30
CA ASP A 251 -47.00 -5.78 5.88
C ASP A 251 -47.91 -6.27 4.71
N ALA A 252 -47.32 -6.93 3.71
CA ALA A 252 -48.07 -7.50 2.58
C ALA A 252 -49.01 -8.61 3.03
N GLN A 253 -48.58 -9.50 3.94
CA GLN A 253 -49.43 -10.55 4.50
C GLN A 253 -50.61 -9.94 5.26
N SER A 254 -50.39 -8.91 6.08
CA SER A 254 -51.43 -8.22 6.82
C SER A 254 -52.50 -7.62 5.88
N GLN A 255 -52.09 -7.07 4.73
CA GLN A 255 -53.02 -6.58 3.72
C GLN A 255 -53.84 -7.69 3.09
N ILE A 256 -53.22 -8.81 2.73
CA ILE A 256 -53.91 -9.98 2.19
C ILE A 256 -54.93 -10.52 3.22
N ASP A 257 -54.52 -10.61 4.49
CA ASP A 257 -55.41 -11.11 5.57
C ASP A 257 -56.57 -10.16 5.82
N ALA A 258 -56.35 -8.84 5.80
CA ALA A 258 -57.43 -7.84 5.90
C ALA A 258 -58.43 -7.96 4.72
N ASN A 259 -57.92 -8.07 3.49
CA ASN A 259 -58.76 -8.27 2.30
C ASN A 259 -59.52 -9.61 2.37
N ARG A 260 -58.90 -10.67 2.86
CA ARG A 260 -59.54 -11.97 3.06
C ARG A 260 -60.64 -11.89 4.12
N GLN A 261 -60.43 -11.14 5.19
CA GLN A 261 -61.49 -10.89 6.20
C GLN A 261 -62.65 -10.12 5.61
N GLN A 262 -62.43 -9.07 4.82
CA GLN A 262 -63.50 -8.32 4.14
C GLN A 262 -64.27 -9.21 3.16
N PHE A 263 -63.56 -10.00 2.36
CA PHE A 263 -64.17 -10.98 1.47
C PHE A 263 -65.06 -11.98 2.21
N ASN A 264 -64.55 -12.54 3.31
CA ASN A 264 -65.32 -13.49 4.13
C ASN A 264 -66.60 -12.84 4.74
N GLN A 265 -66.49 -11.58 5.23
CA GLN A 265 -67.60 -10.82 5.75
C GLN A 265 -68.66 -10.58 4.68
N GLN A 266 -68.32 -10.26 3.45
CA GLN A 266 -69.23 -10.10 2.34
C GLN A 266 -69.96 -11.41 2.00
N VAL A 267 -69.24 -12.52 1.93
CA VAL A 267 -69.77 -13.83 1.68
C VAL A 267 -70.76 -14.23 2.81
N ASP A 268 -70.40 -14.01 4.09
CA ASP A 268 -71.22 -14.31 5.25
C ASP A 268 -72.51 -13.50 5.30
N GLN A 269 -72.47 -12.22 4.87
CA GLN A 269 -73.65 -11.39 4.72
C GLN A 269 -74.60 -11.96 3.65
N ILE A 270 -74.08 -12.41 2.53
CA ILE A 270 -74.95 -13.01 1.46
C ILE A 270 -75.49 -14.34 1.93
N VAL A 271 -74.73 -15.18 2.62
CA VAL A 271 -75.16 -16.44 3.21
C VAL A 271 -76.34 -16.21 4.18
N SER A 272 -76.19 -15.21 5.08
CA SER A 272 -77.22 -14.87 6.07
C SER A 272 -78.47 -14.32 5.43
N MET A 273 -78.39 -13.51 4.37
CA MET A 273 -79.52 -13.00 3.61
C MET A 273 -80.27 -14.15 2.88
N GLN A 274 -79.51 -15.06 2.23
CA GLN A 274 -80.12 -16.22 1.55
C GLN A 274 -80.73 -17.21 2.54
N ALA A 275 -80.12 -17.47 3.66
CA ALA A 275 -80.70 -18.32 4.73
C ALA A 275 -81.96 -17.72 5.31
N GLY A 276 -82.02 -16.40 5.50
CA GLY A 276 -83.20 -15.67 5.94
C GLY A 276 -84.32 -15.68 4.90
N ALA A 277 -83.99 -15.53 3.62
CA ALA A 277 -84.96 -15.61 2.52
C ALA A 277 -85.51 -17.02 2.36
N ALA A 278 -84.66 -18.07 2.52
CA ALA A 278 -85.15 -19.46 2.50
C ALA A 278 -86.03 -19.79 3.67
N ALA A 279 -85.77 -19.30 4.88
CA ALA A 279 -86.57 -19.42 6.06
C ALA A 279 -87.91 -18.70 5.89
N ALA A 280 -87.92 -17.50 5.31
CA ALA A 280 -89.16 -16.74 5.03
C ALA A 280 -90.01 -17.39 3.92
N GLY A 281 -89.32 -17.95 2.87
CA GLY A 281 -90.01 -18.69 1.82
C GLY A 281 -90.63 -20.01 2.29
N ALA A 282 -89.96 -20.72 3.23
CA ALA A 282 -90.47 -21.90 3.86
C ALA A 282 -91.69 -21.59 4.80
N ALA A 283 -91.66 -20.45 5.47
CA ALA A 283 -92.74 -19.93 6.29
C ALA A 283 -93.98 -19.50 5.42
N ALA A 284 -93.76 -19.02 4.21
CA ALA A 284 -94.80 -18.59 3.27
C ALA A 284 -95.53 -19.78 2.55
N ASN A 285 -94.86 -20.94 2.40
CA ASN A 285 -95.40 -22.12 1.70
C ASN A 285 -95.92 -23.18 2.65
N GLY A 286 -95.88 -23.03 3.98
CA GLY A 286 -96.38 -23.99 4.97
C GLY A 286 -97.71 -23.56 5.50
N ALA A 287 -98.77 -24.09 4.91
CA ALA A 287 -100.11 -24.07 5.50
C ALA A 287 -100.16 -24.93 6.77
N ASN A 288 -99.66 -24.38 7.88
CA ASN A 288 -100.08 -24.68 9.25
C ASN A 288 -99.46 -23.68 10.23
N ALA A 289 -99.96 -22.47 10.20
CA ALA A 289 -99.52 -21.38 11.09
C ALA A 289 -100.18 -21.47 12.47
N GLY A 290 -100.06 -22.57 13.16
CA GLY A 290 -100.77 -22.75 14.43
C GLY A 290 -99.96 -23.21 15.63
N ALA A 291 -98.75 -23.59 15.46
CA ALA A 291 -97.90 -24.16 16.54
C ALA A 291 -96.50 -23.57 16.73
N ALA A 292 -96.08 -22.58 15.95
CA ALA A 292 -94.73 -22.02 16.03
C ALA A 292 -94.65 -20.64 16.69
N ALA A 293 -95.69 -20.12 17.28
CA ALA A 293 -95.71 -18.82 17.94
C ALA A 293 -95.34 -18.87 19.44
N ALA A 294 -95.01 -20.04 20.02
CA ALA A 294 -94.73 -20.22 21.45
C ALA A 294 -93.25 -20.67 21.79
N ALA A 295 -92.42 -20.83 20.84
CA ALA A 295 -90.97 -21.05 21.09
C ALA A 295 -90.18 -19.89 20.46
N GLY A 296 -89.51 -19.12 21.29
CA GLY A 296 -88.62 -18.06 20.81
C GLY A 296 -87.74 -18.61 19.71
N ALA A 297 -88.00 -18.23 18.47
CA ALA A 297 -87.29 -18.69 17.30
C ALA A 297 -85.89 -18.10 17.35
N THR A 298 -84.97 -18.83 17.98
CA THR A 298 -83.58 -18.76 17.62
C THR A 298 -83.49 -19.15 16.12
N THR A 299 -82.97 -18.24 15.29
CA THR A 299 -82.59 -18.50 13.90
C THR A 299 -81.97 -19.90 13.83
N PRO A 300 -82.41 -20.78 12.91
CA PRO A 300 -81.83 -22.11 12.80
C PRO A 300 -80.31 -21.95 12.64
N GLN A 301 -79.57 -22.45 13.65
CA GLN A 301 -78.12 -22.48 13.60
C GLN A 301 -77.82 -23.51 12.51
N LEU A 302 -77.53 -23.00 11.30
CA LEU A 302 -77.03 -23.81 10.19
C LEU A 302 -75.78 -24.56 10.65
N ASP A 303 -75.78 -25.87 10.49
CA ASP A 303 -74.60 -26.71 10.71
C ASP A 303 -73.44 -26.17 9.91
N GLU A 304 -72.21 -26.20 10.48
CA GLU A 304 -70.99 -25.64 9.92
C GLU A 304 -70.73 -26.14 8.49
N THR A 305 -71.01 -27.45 8.24
CA THR A 305 -70.90 -28.09 6.92
C THR A 305 -71.85 -27.52 5.91
N THR A 306 -73.10 -27.23 6.32
CA THR A 306 -74.13 -26.62 5.47
C THR A 306 -73.81 -25.16 5.16
N ARG A 307 -73.23 -24.46 6.13
CA ARG A 307 -72.75 -23.07 5.95
C ARG A 307 -71.59 -23.01 4.97
N GLU A 308 -70.59 -23.92 5.07
CA GLU A 308 -69.45 -23.99 4.12
C GLU A 308 -69.90 -24.33 2.70
N THR A 309 -70.85 -25.32 2.55
CA THR A 309 -71.36 -25.66 1.22
C THR A 309 -72.14 -24.50 0.60
N MET A 310 -72.92 -23.74 1.41
CA MET A 310 -73.59 -22.51 0.96
C MET A 310 -72.56 -21.44 0.54
N ARG A 311 -71.52 -21.25 1.29
CA ARG A 311 -70.40 -20.28 0.94
C ARG A 311 -69.79 -20.64 -0.41
N GLU A 312 -69.42 -21.90 -0.62
CA GLU A 312 -68.85 -22.36 -1.89
C GLU A 312 -69.83 -22.18 -3.06
N THR A 313 -71.09 -22.50 -2.85
CA THR A 313 -72.13 -22.35 -3.88
C THR A 313 -72.34 -20.86 -4.23
N ILE A 314 -72.35 -19.96 -3.26
CA ILE A 314 -72.54 -18.54 -3.44
C ILE A 314 -71.31 -17.97 -4.17
N ILE A 315 -70.12 -18.37 -3.79
CA ILE A 315 -68.86 -17.93 -4.47
C ILE A 315 -68.88 -18.40 -5.93
N ALA A 316 -69.23 -19.66 -6.18
CA ALA A 316 -69.35 -20.24 -7.54
C ALA A 316 -70.39 -19.57 -8.41
N ALA A 317 -71.53 -19.16 -7.81
CA ALA A 317 -72.62 -18.51 -8.50
C ALA A 317 -72.37 -17.02 -8.83
N SER A 318 -71.41 -16.38 -8.15
CA SER A 318 -71.07 -14.97 -8.38
C SER A 318 -69.72 -14.87 -9.08
N PRO A 319 -69.67 -14.40 -10.34
CA PRO A 319 -68.41 -14.17 -11.05
C PRO A 319 -67.49 -13.21 -10.31
N GLU A 320 -68.02 -12.18 -9.65
CA GLU A 320 -67.29 -11.18 -8.90
C GLU A 320 -66.57 -11.77 -7.68
N LEU A 321 -67.30 -12.63 -6.90
CA LEU A 321 -66.69 -13.30 -5.76
C LEU A 321 -65.68 -14.36 -6.16
N THR A 322 -65.93 -15.07 -7.25
CA THR A 322 -64.95 -16.02 -7.81
C THR A 322 -63.69 -15.31 -8.22
N GLN A 323 -63.82 -14.16 -8.90
CA GLN A 323 -62.66 -13.35 -9.31
C GLN A 323 -61.91 -12.77 -8.09
N ALA A 324 -62.62 -12.26 -7.08
CA ALA A 324 -62.00 -11.74 -5.86
C ALA A 324 -61.26 -12.84 -5.08
N LYS A 325 -61.83 -14.05 -4.97
CA LYS A 325 -61.11 -15.19 -4.37
C LYS A 325 -59.88 -15.56 -5.14
N GLN A 326 -59.95 -15.62 -6.49
CA GLN A 326 -58.81 -15.91 -7.34
C GLN A 326 -57.67 -14.85 -7.17
N GLN A 327 -58.03 -13.56 -7.09
CA GLN A 327 -57.06 -12.49 -6.86
C GLN A 327 -56.37 -12.64 -5.48
N LEU A 328 -57.08 -12.97 -4.42
CA LEU A 328 -56.53 -13.22 -3.09
C LEU A 328 -55.60 -14.44 -3.07
N ASP A 329 -55.99 -15.53 -3.73
CA ASP A 329 -55.17 -16.74 -3.81
C ASP A 329 -53.92 -16.52 -4.67
N GLN A 330 -54.03 -15.74 -5.76
CA GLN A 330 -52.87 -15.31 -6.58
C GLN A 330 -51.95 -14.40 -5.79
N ALA A 331 -52.47 -13.41 -5.05
CA ALA A 331 -51.64 -12.53 -4.22
C ALA A 331 -50.87 -13.31 -3.15
N GLN A 332 -51.54 -14.29 -2.51
CA GLN A 332 -50.88 -15.17 -1.54
C GLN A 332 -49.77 -16.02 -2.17
N SER A 333 -50.07 -16.61 -3.34
CA SER A 333 -49.06 -17.41 -4.08
C SER A 333 -47.83 -16.56 -4.48
N GLN A 334 -48.11 -15.38 -5.03
CA GLN A 334 -47.01 -14.42 -5.40
C GLN A 334 -46.17 -14.02 -4.18
N LEU A 335 -46.80 -13.73 -3.04
CA LEU A 335 -46.10 -13.41 -1.80
C LEU A 335 -45.23 -14.57 -1.35
N ASN A 336 -45.73 -15.81 -1.41
CA ASN A 336 -44.98 -17.01 -1.03
C ASN A 336 -43.78 -17.26 -1.99
N GLU A 337 -43.96 -17.06 -3.29
CA GLU A 337 -42.89 -17.16 -4.30
C GLU A 337 -41.83 -16.09 -4.09
N GLN A 338 -42.23 -14.84 -3.80
CA GLN A 338 -41.29 -13.75 -3.50
C GLN A 338 -40.50 -14.04 -2.21
N LYS A 339 -41.15 -14.55 -1.16
CA LYS A 339 -40.45 -14.98 0.06
C LYS A 339 -39.39 -16.05 -0.24
N ALA A 340 -39.77 -17.10 -0.97
CA ALA A 340 -38.88 -18.20 -1.31
C ALA A 340 -37.70 -17.72 -2.18
N SER A 341 -37.95 -16.90 -3.18
CA SER A 341 -36.91 -16.30 -4.05
C SER A 341 -35.97 -15.39 -3.28
N THR A 342 -36.49 -14.54 -2.41
CA THR A 342 -35.67 -13.63 -1.58
C THR A 342 -34.80 -14.44 -0.61
N GLU A 343 -35.33 -15.44 0.05
CA GLU A 343 -34.59 -16.31 0.97
C GLU A 343 -33.45 -17.06 0.22
N GLN A 344 -33.74 -17.55 -0.98
CA GLN A 344 -32.75 -18.18 -1.83
C GLN A 344 -31.65 -17.19 -2.24
N THR A 345 -32.01 -15.97 -2.60
CA THR A 345 -31.05 -14.91 -2.96
C THR A 345 -30.16 -14.55 -1.77
N LEU A 346 -30.74 -14.40 -0.57
CA LEU A 346 -29.97 -14.11 0.65
C LEU A 346 -29.01 -15.25 1.01
N LYS A 347 -29.42 -16.51 0.87
CA LYS A 347 -28.55 -17.68 1.08
C LYS A 347 -27.43 -17.73 0.06
N THR A 348 -27.71 -17.42 -1.20
CA THR A 348 -26.69 -17.35 -2.24
C THR A 348 -25.67 -16.26 -1.91
N LYS A 349 -26.11 -15.06 -1.53
CA LYS A 349 -25.24 -13.96 -1.11
C LYS A 349 -24.40 -14.30 0.14
N GLU A 350 -24.96 -15.04 1.10
CA GLU A 350 -24.22 -15.50 2.28
C GLU A 350 -23.08 -16.47 1.89
N ASN A 351 -23.33 -17.38 0.97
CA ASN A 351 -22.34 -18.31 0.47
C ASN A 351 -21.26 -17.59 -0.39
N GLU A 352 -21.68 -16.68 -1.25
CA GLU A 352 -20.79 -15.82 -2.02
C GLU A 352 -19.89 -14.98 -1.12
N LEU A 353 -20.43 -14.39 -0.05
CA LEU A 353 -19.64 -13.63 0.92
C LEU A 353 -18.49 -14.47 1.52
N LYS A 354 -18.77 -15.71 1.90
CA LYS A 354 -17.77 -16.63 2.47
C LYS A 354 -16.66 -16.99 1.47
N THR A 355 -16.96 -17.03 0.18
CA THR A 355 -16.04 -17.40 -0.88
C THR A 355 -15.37 -16.21 -1.54
N SER A 356 -16.03 -15.03 -1.60
CA SER A 356 -15.52 -13.83 -2.26
C SER A 356 -14.52 -13.05 -1.42
N ILE A 357 -14.55 -13.17 -0.09
CA ILE A 357 -13.54 -12.51 0.76
C ILE A 357 -12.24 -13.34 0.74
N PRO A 358 -11.22 -12.88 -0.02
CA PRO A 358 -9.95 -13.58 -0.09
C PRO A 358 -9.25 -13.56 1.27
N GLN A 359 -8.21 -14.37 1.40
CA GLN A 359 -7.34 -14.26 2.56
C GLN A 359 -6.67 -12.90 2.57
N VAL A 360 -6.81 -12.18 3.67
CA VAL A 360 -6.08 -10.93 3.89
C VAL A 360 -4.60 -11.25 4.02
N ARG A 361 -3.76 -10.56 3.25
CA ARG A 361 -2.31 -10.75 3.27
C ARG A 361 -1.63 -9.43 3.58
N TRP A 362 -0.67 -9.49 4.50
CA TRP A 362 0.23 -8.40 4.78
C TRP A 362 1.57 -8.63 4.10
N TYR A 363 2.10 -7.58 3.49
CA TYR A 363 3.44 -7.52 2.95
C TYR A 363 4.24 -6.57 3.83
N VAL A 364 5.21 -7.12 4.54
CA VAL A 364 6.15 -6.37 5.38
C VAL A 364 7.41 -6.19 4.57
N GLN A 365 7.74 -4.96 4.26
CA GLN A 365 8.83 -4.59 3.36
C GLN A 365 9.77 -3.63 4.07
N ASP A 366 11.06 -3.72 3.77
CA ASP A 366 12.09 -2.78 4.21
C ASP A 366 12.41 -1.75 3.13
N ARG A 367 13.38 -0.85 3.39
CA ARG A 367 13.83 0.15 2.41
C ARG A 367 14.32 -0.45 1.10
N GLN A 368 14.79 -1.70 1.08
CA GLN A 368 15.28 -2.34 -0.13
C GLN A 368 14.17 -2.58 -1.16
N SER A 369 12.92 -2.63 -0.73
CA SER A 369 11.76 -2.71 -1.61
C SER A 369 11.48 -1.41 -2.38
N LEU A 370 12.04 -0.27 -1.91
CA LEU A 370 11.97 1.00 -2.62
C LEU A 370 12.93 0.99 -3.80
N GLY A 371 12.40 0.99 -5.02
CA GLY A 371 13.22 0.90 -6.24
C GLY A 371 14.29 1.98 -6.35
N GLY A 372 13.98 3.21 -5.90
CA GLY A 372 14.96 4.30 -5.87
C GLY A 372 16.09 4.07 -4.87
N PHE A 373 15.78 3.51 -3.71
CA PHE A 373 16.78 3.19 -2.69
C PHE A 373 17.64 1.98 -3.09
N SER A 374 17.04 0.89 -3.56
CA SER A 374 17.78 -0.31 -3.96
C SER A 374 18.71 -0.05 -5.14
N ALA A 375 18.31 0.81 -6.09
CA ALA A 375 19.17 1.25 -7.17
C ALA A 375 20.38 2.04 -6.66
N LEU A 376 20.14 3.02 -5.77
CA LEU A 376 21.22 3.81 -5.16
C LEU A 376 22.19 2.91 -4.37
N LYS A 377 21.66 1.97 -3.57
CA LYS A 377 22.49 1.01 -2.82
C LYS A 377 23.34 0.17 -3.75
N SER A 378 22.76 -0.41 -4.80
CA SER A 378 23.50 -1.22 -5.79
C SER A 378 24.61 -0.44 -6.47
N ASP A 379 24.38 0.84 -6.80
CA ASP A 379 25.38 1.70 -7.39
C ASP A 379 26.51 2.02 -6.39
N LEU A 380 26.19 2.29 -5.13
CA LEU A 380 27.17 2.51 -4.06
C LEU A 380 27.98 1.26 -3.76
N ASP A 381 27.37 0.08 -3.66
CA ASP A 381 28.04 -1.21 -3.45
C ASP A 381 29.01 -1.53 -4.61
N SER A 382 28.63 -1.19 -5.84
CA SER A 382 29.48 -1.33 -7.01
C SER A 382 30.71 -0.41 -6.93
N ILE A 383 30.51 0.86 -6.53
CA ILE A 383 31.61 1.83 -6.34
C ILE A 383 32.51 1.35 -5.21
N GLN A 384 31.97 0.87 -4.09
CA GLN A 384 32.73 0.36 -2.96
C GLN A 384 33.56 -0.88 -3.35
N SER A 385 32.97 -1.82 -4.11
CA SER A 385 33.68 -3.00 -4.60
C SER A 385 34.87 -2.64 -5.49
N LEU A 386 34.68 -1.67 -6.38
CA LEU A 386 35.77 -1.11 -7.20
C LEU A 386 36.79 -0.41 -6.32
N GLY A 387 36.34 0.40 -5.36
CA GLY A 387 37.20 1.11 -4.41
C GLY A 387 38.10 0.19 -3.57
N ASN A 388 37.64 -1.05 -3.29
CA ASN A 388 38.43 -2.04 -2.56
C ASN A 388 39.39 -2.83 -3.47
N ALA A 389 38.98 -3.17 -4.70
CA ALA A 389 39.77 -4.01 -5.60
C ALA A 389 40.94 -3.25 -6.25
N PHE A 390 40.69 -2.04 -6.76
CA PHE A 390 41.69 -1.27 -7.50
C PHE A 390 42.94 -0.91 -6.69
N PRO A 391 42.85 -0.45 -5.42
CA PRO A 391 44.05 -0.12 -4.64
C PRO A 391 44.98 -1.32 -4.47
N ILE A 392 44.48 -2.53 -4.32
CA ILE A 392 45.29 -3.75 -4.18
C ILE A 392 46.07 -4.01 -5.45
N VAL A 393 45.44 -3.93 -6.61
CA VAL A 393 46.10 -4.13 -7.91
C VAL A 393 47.13 -3.06 -8.16
N PHE A 394 46.79 -1.78 -7.93
CA PHE A 394 47.75 -0.67 -8.12
C PHE A 394 48.91 -0.72 -7.13
N LEU A 395 48.70 -1.14 -5.89
CA LEU A 395 49.77 -1.35 -4.91
C LEU A 395 50.75 -2.41 -5.41
N LEU A 396 50.25 -3.54 -5.93
CA LEU A 396 51.07 -4.62 -6.45
C LEU A 396 51.92 -4.14 -7.64
N VAL A 397 51.31 -3.41 -8.58
CA VAL A 397 52.04 -2.84 -9.74
C VAL A 397 53.06 -1.82 -9.27
N ALA A 398 52.73 -0.93 -8.32
CA ALA A 398 53.63 0.07 -7.80
C ALA A 398 54.85 -0.55 -7.08
N VAL A 399 54.64 -1.61 -6.28
CA VAL A 399 55.73 -2.35 -5.62
C VAL A 399 56.62 -3.03 -6.64
N MET A 400 56.06 -3.66 -7.69
CA MET A 400 56.87 -4.29 -8.77
C MET A 400 57.68 -3.27 -9.56
N MET A 401 57.08 -2.11 -9.91
CA MET A 401 57.79 -1.04 -10.58
C MET A 401 58.90 -0.44 -9.71
N SER A 402 58.60 -0.24 -8.41
CA SER A 402 59.59 0.26 -7.45
C SER A 402 60.79 -0.72 -7.30
N LEU A 403 60.47 -2.03 -7.21
CA LEU A 403 61.52 -3.07 -7.15
C LEU A 403 62.40 -3.03 -8.36
N THR A 404 61.85 -2.96 -9.56
CA THR A 404 62.62 -2.89 -10.83
C THR A 404 63.47 -1.61 -10.92
N ALA A 405 62.89 -0.47 -10.54
CA ALA A 405 63.60 0.81 -10.56
C ALA A 405 64.74 0.86 -9.54
N MET A 406 64.52 0.33 -8.32
CA MET A 406 65.55 0.29 -7.27
C MET A 406 66.66 -0.72 -7.59
N ALA A 407 66.30 -1.90 -8.11
CA ALA A 407 67.29 -2.90 -8.54
C ALA A 407 68.25 -2.28 -9.60
N ARG A 408 67.66 -1.65 -10.62
CA ARG A 408 68.44 -0.97 -11.64
C ARG A 408 69.30 0.16 -11.09
N MET A 409 68.84 1.01 -10.19
CA MET A 409 69.59 2.10 -9.58
C MET A 409 70.74 1.55 -8.73
N VAL A 410 70.53 0.48 -7.95
CA VAL A 410 71.56 -0.18 -7.18
C VAL A 410 72.62 -0.84 -8.09
N GLU A 411 72.21 -1.44 -9.20
CA GLU A 411 73.11 -2.03 -10.21
C GLU A 411 73.98 -0.97 -10.89
N GLU A 412 73.41 0.17 -11.33
CA GLU A 412 74.13 1.30 -11.93
C GLU A 412 75.14 1.90 -10.95
N ASP A 413 74.80 1.98 -9.66
CA ASP A 413 75.75 2.54 -8.62
C ASP A 413 76.70 1.49 -8.01
N ARG A 414 76.71 0.25 -8.55
CA ARG A 414 77.48 -0.87 -7.97
C ARG A 414 78.97 -0.55 -7.75
N SER A 415 79.66 0.22 -8.65
CA SER A 415 81.05 0.65 -8.50
C SER A 415 81.22 1.62 -7.34
N LEU A 416 80.30 2.54 -7.15
CA LEU A 416 80.21 3.50 -6.06
C LEU A 416 80.00 2.79 -4.70
N ILE A 417 79.11 1.82 -4.67
CA ILE A 417 78.85 0.99 -3.50
C ILE A 417 80.09 0.23 -3.07
N GLY A 418 80.81 -0.38 -4.05
CA GLY A 418 82.07 -1.03 -3.81
C GLY A 418 83.15 -0.13 -3.20
N THR A 419 83.20 1.11 -3.66
CA THR A 419 84.16 2.13 -3.13
C THR A 419 83.82 2.50 -1.67
N TYR A 420 82.53 2.71 -1.34
CA TYR A 420 82.14 3.02 0.04
C TYR A 420 82.36 1.84 0.98
N VAL A 421 82.06 0.61 0.57
CA VAL A 421 82.35 -0.60 1.37
C VAL A 421 83.85 -0.78 1.57
N GLY A 422 84.74 -0.48 0.53
CA GLY A 422 86.19 -0.48 0.61
C GLY A 422 86.72 0.57 1.56
N LEU A 423 86.06 1.70 1.75
CA LEU A 423 86.39 2.75 2.71
C LEU A 423 85.93 2.44 4.14
N GLY A 424 85.26 1.26 4.38
CA GLY A 424 84.83 0.78 5.69
C GLY A 424 83.44 1.14 6.10
N TYR A 425 82.62 1.69 5.20
CA TYR A 425 81.19 1.93 5.51
C TYR A 425 80.42 0.63 5.58
N GLY A 426 79.54 0.50 6.59
CA GLY A 426 78.73 -0.67 6.74
C GLY A 426 77.64 -0.76 5.65
N ARG A 427 77.32 -1.95 5.21
CA ARG A 427 76.27 -2.20 4.16
C ARG A 427 74.97 -1.50 4.44
N LEU A 428 74.51 -1.43 5.72
CA LEU A 428 73.33 -0.70 6.14
C LEU A 428 73.44 0.83 5.92
N ALA A 429 74.59 1.39 6.15
CA ALA A 429 74.85 2.83 5.92
C ALA A 429 74.78 3.18 4.43
N VAL A 430 75.26 2.28 3.56
CA VAL A 430 75.11 2.45 2.10
C VAL A 430 73.69 2.27 1.65
N ALA A 431 72.99 1.27 2.15
CA ALA A 431 71.55 1.00 1.85
C ALA A 431 70.63 2.15 2.32
N SER A 432 71.01 2.85 3.41
CA SER A 432 70.19 3.96 3.95
C SER A 432 69.97 5.11 2.95
N ARG A 433 70.88 5.34 2.02
CA ARG A 433 70.77 6.33 0.94
C ARG A 433 69.57 5.97 0.02
N TYR A 434 69.47 4.71 -0.40
CA TYR A 434 68.39 4.21 -1.28
C TYR A 434 67.08 4.16 -0.54
N LEU A 435 67.09 3.76 0.73
CA LEU A 435 65.89 3.78 1.58
C LEU A 435 65.38 5.21 1.79
N LEU A 436 66.27 6.18 2.03
CA LEU A 436 65.85 7.57 2.17
C LEU A 436 65.27 8.13 0.87
N PHE A 437 65.91 7.81 -0.28
CA PHE A 437 65.36 8.17 -1.58
C PHE A 437 63.96 7.56 -1.82
N ALA A 438 63.78 6.26 -1.57
CA ALA A 438 62.51 5.58 -1.70
C ALA A 438 61.44 6.19 -0.76
N LEU A 439 61.82 6.48 0.49
CA LEU A 439 60.94 7.12 1.46
C LEU A 439 60.48 8.51 0.99
N LEU A 440 61.41 9.35 0.55
CA LEU A 440 61.06 10.68 0.04
C LEU A 440 60.18 10.62 -1.21
N ALA A 441 60.49 9.72 -2.14
CA ALA A 441 59.70 9.50 -3.32
C ALA A 441 58.25 9.04 -2.97
N CYS A 442 58.12 8.13 -1.99
CA CYS A 442 56.80 7.69 -1.49
C CYS A 442 56.05 8.81 -0.78
N LEU A 443 56.70 9.63 0.03
CA LEU A 443 56.02 10.73 0.73
C LEU A 443 55.56 11.82 -0.24
N ILE A 444 56.40 12.20 -1.21
CA ILE A 444 56.05 13.21 -2.22
C ILE A 444 54.98 12.65 -3.17
N GLY A 445 55.23 11.48 -3.77
CA GLY A 445 54.31 10.86 -4.72
C GLY A 445 52.97 10.44 -4.07
N GLY A 446 53.04 9.82 -2.89
CA GLY A 446 51.87 9.44 -2.10
C GLY A 446 51.08 10.64 -1.62
N GLY A 447 51.73 11.71 -1.16
CA GLY A 447 51.09 12.95 -0.75
C GLY A 447 50.37 13.65 -1.90
N LEU A 448 51.02 13.82 -3.04
CA LEU A 448 50.41 14.39 -4.25
C LEU A 448 49.30 13.52 -4.79
N GLY A 449 49.48 12.19 -4.79
CA GLY A 449 48.47 11.22 -5.20
C GLY A 449 47.24 11.25 -4.32
N LEU A 450 47.42 11.40 -2.99
CA LEU A 450 46.32 11.54 -2.05
C LEU A 450 45.49 12.81 -2.31
N ILE A 451 46.18 13.96 -2.51
CA ILE A 451 45.50 15.24 -2.80
C ILE A 451 44.72 15.15 -4.11
N ALA A 452 45.36 14.65 -5.17
CA ALA A 452 44.73 14.50 -6.48
C ALA A 452 43.57 13.49 -6.44
N GLY A 453 43.72 12.37 -5.73
CA GLY A 453 42.67 11.35 -5.55
C GLY A 453 41.49 11.86 -4.74
N PHE A 454 41.78 12.58 -3.64
CA PHE A 454 40.71 13.14 -2.79
C PHE A 454 39.93 14.27 -3.47
N LEU A 455 40.54 15.07 -4.32
CA LEU A 455 39.85 16.12 -5.06
C LEU A 455 39.23 15.59 -6.36
N GLY A 456 39.88 14.70 -7.08
CA GLY A 456 39.47 14.26 -8.41
C GLY A 456 38.39 13.20 -8.39
N ILE A 457 38.57 12.12 -7.64
CA ILE A 457 37.64 10.98 -7.63
C ILE A 457 36.28 11.38 -7.05
N PRO A 458 36.16 12.02 -5.86
CA PRO A 458 34.89 12.45 -5.34
C PRO A 458 34.22 13.50 -6.22
N ALA A 459 34.94 14.43 -6.82
CA ALA A 459 34.36 15.40 -7.74
C ALA A 459 33.75 14.74 -8.98
N PHE A 460 34.44 13.76 -9.56
CA PHE A 460 33.95 12.98 -10.69
C PHE A 460 32.68 12.17 -10.30
N LEU A 461 32.75 11.42 -9.18
CA LEU A 461 31.62 10.64 -8.69
C LEU A 461 30.41 11.53 -8.36
N LEU A 462 30.65 12.72 -7.82
CA LEU A 462 29.61 13.68 -7.50
C LEU A 462 28.88 14.15 -8.76
N VAL A 463 29.58 14.44 -9.85
CA VAL A 463 28.97 14.80 -11.14
C VAL A 463 28.14 13.64 -11.71
N VAL A 464 28.65 12.41 -11.64
CA VAL A 464 27.93 11.22 -12.12
C VAL A 464 26.69 10.98 -11.28
N LEU A 465 26.81 10.99 -9.94
CA LEU A 465 25.68 10.75 -9.03
C LEU A 465 24.62 11.86 -9.12
N GLN A 466 25.00 13.13 -9.27
CA GLN A 466 24.05 14.23 -9.50
C GLN A 466 23.31 14.10 -10.82
N GLY A 467 23.94 13.50 -11.84
CA GLY A 467 23.26 13.15 -13.09
C GLY A 467 22.22 12.03 -12.93
N MET A 468 22.33 11.19 -11.89
CA MET A 468 21.43 10.07 -11.65
C MET A 468 20.42 10.35 -10.53
N TYR A 469 20.83 11.05 -9.47
CA TYR A 469 20.07 11.25 -8.25
C TYR A 469 20.04 12.72 -7.83
N VAL A 470 18.92 13.17 -7.28
CA VAL A 470 18.78 14.47 -6.61
C VAL A 470 19.15 14.29 -5.14
N MET A 471 20.32 14.78 -4.74
CA MET A 471 20.81 14.68 -3.35
C MET A 471 20.99 16.07 -2.75
N PRO A 472 20.04 16.57 -1.94
CA PRO A 472 20.22 17.83 -1.24
C PRO A 472 21.30 17.72 -0.16
N GLY A 473 22.23 18.70 -0.10
CA GLY A 473 23.15 18.86 1.02
C GLY A 473 24.35 17.90 1.04
N LEU A 474 24.84 17.48 -0.13
CA LEU A 474 26.06 16.68 -0.24
C LEU A 474 27.26 17.36 0.47
N ARG A 475 27.92 16.63 1.36
CA ARG A 475 29.18 17.02 1.99
C ARG A 475 30.20 15.94 1.74
N LEU A 476 31.42 16.37 1.34
CA LEU A 476 32.57 15.48 1.23
C LEU A 476 33.16 15.37 2.64
N GLU A 477 33.17 14.17 3.19
CA GLU A 477 33.87 13.86 4.44
C GLU A 477 35.09 13.01 4.10
N TYR A 478 36.22 13.36 4.67
CA TYR A 478 37.48 12.63 4.47
C TYR A 478 37.70 11.66 5.61
N ASP A 479 37.83 10.38 5.26
CA ASP A 479 38.18 9.36 6.23
C ASP A 479 39.69 9.26 6.41
N TRP A 480 40.19 9.91 7.47
CA TRP A 480 41.60 9.94 7.81
C TRP A 480 42.18 8.56 8.12
N LEU A 481 41.38 7.64 8.61
CA LEU A 481 41.84 6.31 8.98
C LEU A 481 42.20 5.50 7.72
N TYR A 482 41.28 5.42 6.75
CA TYR A 482 41.52 4.68 5.50
C TYR A 482 42.60 5.35 4.65
N GLY A 483 42.62 6.67 4.58
CA GLY A 483 43.65 7.41 3.85
C GLY A 483 45.07 7.20 4.42
N SER A 484 45.22 7.28 5.73
CA SER A 484 46.52 7.06 6.39
C SER A 484 46.96 5.59 6.32
N LEU A 485 46.05 4.64 6.46
CA LEU A 485 46.35 3.21 6.33
C LEU A 485 46.85 2.87 4.92
N GLY A 486 46.19 3.43 3.89
CA GLY A 486 46.61 3.25 2.49
C GLY A 486 48.01 3.74 2.23
N ILE A 487 48.35 4.95 2.71
CA ILE A 487 49.75 5.50 2.58
C ILE A 487 50.73 4.63 3.35
N ALA A 488 50.40 4.24 4.58
CA ALA A 488 51.30 3.40 5.38
C ALA A 488 51.60 2.07 4.70
N LEU A 489 50.58 1.41 4.16
CA LEU A 489 50.73 0.15 3.43
C LEU A 489 51.57 0.30 2.17
N PHE A 490 51.39 1.40 1.43
CA PHE A 490 52.19 1.73 0.26
C PHE A 490 53.68 1.98 0.61
N VAL A 491 53.95 2.79 1.62
CA VAL A 491 55.31 3.06 2.08
C VAL A 491 56.00 1.78 2.55
N VAL A 492 55.32 0.95 3.34
CA VAL A 492 55.88 -0.33 3.81
C VAL A 492 56.21 -1.25 2.64
N GLY A 493 55.30 -1.36 1.67
CA GLY A 493 55.50 -2.21 0.46
C GLY A 493 56.72 -1.77 -0.37
N VAL A 494 56.86 -0.46 -0.62
CA VAL A 494 57.99 0.09 -1.40
C VAL A 494 59.31 -0.03 -0.63
N LEU A 495 59.31 0.25 0.68
CA LEU A 495 60.53 0.09 1.50
C LEU A 495 60.95 -1.39 1.57
N ALA A 496 60.04 -2.32 1.71
CA ALA A 496 60.34 -3.75 1.69
C ALA A 496 60.94 -4.19 0.34
N ALA A 497 60.40 -3.70 -0.77
CA ALA A 497 60.94 -3.95 -2.12
C ALA A 497 62.35 -3.36 -2.28
N THR A 498 62.57 -2.15 -1.76
CA THR A 498 63.90 -1.48 -1.80
C THR A 498 64.92 -2.25 -0.95
N ILE A 499 64.57 -2.67 0.25
CA ILE A 499 65.47 -3.50 1.11
C ILE A 499 65.79 -4.81 0.39
N TYR A 500 64.81 -5.47 -0.21
CA TYR A 500 65.03 -6.71 -0.95
C TYR A 500 66.01 -6.51 -2.12
N ALA A 501 65.80 -5.46 -2.93
CA ALA A 501 66.70 -5.12 -4.04
C ALA A 501 68.15 -4.83 -3.55
N CYS A 502 68.30 -4.01 -2.50
CA CYS A 502 69.60 -3.72 -1.92
C CYS A 502 70.33 -4.95 -1.37
N VAL A 503 69.60 -5.84 -0.71
CA VAL A 503 70.18 -7.09 -0.14
C VAL A 503 70.62 -8.03 -1.24
N GLN A 504 69.83 -8.14 -2.32
CA GLN A 504 70.13 -9.01 -3.45
C GLN A 504 71.37 -8.56 -4.22
N GLU A 505 71.48 -7.27 -4.51
CA GLU A 505 72.58 -6.73 -5.30
C GLU A 505 73.87 -6.51 -4.47
N MET A 506 73.79 -6.38 -3.14
CA MET A 506 74.94 -6.29 -2.24
C MET A 506 75.45 -7.64 -1.70
N ARG A 507 74.85 -8.75 -2.13
CA ARG A 507 75.34 -10.10 -1.88
C ARG A 507 76.44 -10.48 -2.86
#